data_4c3794557c8edb554fabefc480acacff
#
_entry.id   4c3794557c8edb554fabefc480acacff
#
_cell.length_a   1.000
_cell.length_b   1.000
_cell.length_c   1.000
_cell.angle_alpha   90.00
_cell.angle_beta   90.00
_cell.angle_gamma   90.00
#
_symmetry.space_group_name_H-M   'P 1'
#
loop_
_entity.id
_entity.type
_entity.pdbx_description
1 polymer ?
#
loop_
_entity_poly.entity_id
_entity_poly.type
_entity_poly.pdbx_seq_one_letter_code
_entity_poly.pdbx_strand_id
1 'polypeptide(L)'
;YRKPTFLESLSTIIFMVIVVVIGFIFFNIHIQILLLISSAYAAFIAYRVGLRWEDLEEGITKRLTTAMPAIFIILAVGIIVGSWMFSGTVPALIYYGLKFLNPSYFLVSAFIISAITSVATGTAWGSASTAGIALISISNQLGVAPGMAAGAIIAGAVFGDKMSPLSDTTNLAALVTKVNIFAHIKSMMSTTIPASIIGMIVWFFAGL
;
A
#
# COMPACT_ATOMS: atom_id res chain seq x y z
N TYR A 1 -19.08 -15.82 25.97
CA TYR A 1 -19.42 -14.49 25.40
C TYR A 1 -20.64 -14.62 24.48
N ARG A 2 -21.45 -13.56 24.36
CA ARG A 2 -22.56 -13.47 23.39
C ARG A 2 -22.06 -12.84 22.07
N LYS A 3 -22.79 -13.11 20.99
CA LYS A 3 -22.51 -12.36 19.73
C LYS A 3 -22.86 -10.89 19.91
N PRO A 4 -22.03 -9.96 19.40
CA PRO A 4 -22.36 -8.54 19.43
C PRO A 4 -23.65 -8.28 18.64
N THR A 5 -24.46 -7.35 19.10
CA THR A 5 -25.62 -6.89 18.34
C THR A 5 -25.17 -6.04 17.15
N PHE A 6 -26.06 -5.92 16.16
CA PHE A 6 -25.78 -5.06 14.99
C PHE A 6 -25.42 -3.61 15.41
N LEU A 7 -26.15 -3.07 16.39
CA LEU A 7 -25.90 -1.71 16.89
C LEU A 7 -24.55 -1.57 17.59
N GLU A 8 -24.10 -2.56 18.35
CA GLU A 8 -22.77 -2.55 18.98
C GLU A 8 -21.65 -2.61 17.94
N SER A 9 -21.79 -3.45 16.92
CA SER A 9 -20.82 -3.50 15.81
C SER A 9 -20.80 -2.19 15.00
N LEU A 10 -21.98 -1.65 14.70
CA LEU A 10 -22.11 -0.40 13.95
C LEU A 10 -21.55 0.78 14.75
N SER A 11 -21.81 0.85 16.06
CA SER A 11 -21.29 1.92 16.92
C SER A 11 -19.76 1.95 16.93
N THR A 12 -19.11 0.79 16.89
CA THR A 12 -17.64 0.70 16.85
C THR A 12 -17.08 1.29 15.56
N ILE A 13 -17.71 0.98 14.42
CA ILE A 13 -17.30 1.52 13.12
C ILE A 13 -17.55 3.03 13.06
N ILE A 14 -18.73 3.48 13.46
CA ILE A 14 -19.09 4.90 13.46
C ILE A 14 -18.14 5.69 14.38
N PHE A 15 -17.87 5.20 15.59
CA PHE A 15 -16.95 5.82 16.53
C PHE A 15 -15.55 5.96 15.91
N MET A 16 -15.02 4.92 15.29
CA MET A 16 -13.74 4.95 14.61
C MET A 16 -13.72 6.03 13.52
N VAL A 17 -14.74 6.07 12.65
CA VAL A 17 -14.83 7.06 11.58
C VAL A 17 -14.88 8.48 12.14
N ILE A 18 -15.72 8.73 13.15
CA ILE A 18 -15.86 10.04 13.78
C ILE A 18 -14.54 10.48 14.42
N VAL A 19 -13.90 9.62 15.21
CA VAL A 19 -12.63 9.93 15.89
C VAL A 19 -11.53 10.23 14.87
N VAL A 20 -11.42 9.41 13.82
CA VAL A 20 -10.39 9.59 12.79
C VAL A 20 -10.66 10.89 12.00
N VAL A 21 -11.88 11.11 11.53
CA VAL A 21 -12.21 12.31 10.73
C VAL A 21 -12.05 13.60 11.55
N ILE A 22 -12.63 13.64 12.73
CA ILE A 22 -12.56 14.83 13.59
C ILE A 22 -11.12 15.05 14.10
N GLY A 23 -10.48 14.00 14.60
CA GLY A 23 -9.13 14.11 15.15
C GLY A 23 -8.07 14.49 14.11
N PHE A 24 -8.19 13.95 12.88
CA PHE A 24 -7.26 14.28 11.81
C PHE A 24 -7.52 15.66 11.20
N ILE A 25 -8.78 15.99 10.87
CA ILE A 25 -9.11 17.23 10.15
C ILE A 25 -9.07 18.46 11.09
N PHE A 26 -9.63 18.37 12.28
CA PHE A 26 -9.77 19.53 13.17
C PHE A 26 -8.62 19.70 14.16
N PHE A 27 -8.01 18.58 14.59
CA PHE A 27 -6.97 18.63 15.62
C PHE A 27 -5.56 18.27 15.11
N ASN A 28 -5.41 17.89 13.83
CA ASN A 28 -4.14 17.45 13.24
C ASN A 28 -3.43 16.34 14.06
N ILE A 29 -4.21 15.49 14.74
CA ILE A 29 -3.65 14.38 15.52
C ILE A 29 -3.22 13.28 14.57
N HIS A 30 -2.05 12.69 14.82
CA HIS A 30 -1.55 11.57 14.04
C HIS A 30 -2.52 10.38 14.05
N ILE A 31 -2.80 9.82 12.88
CA ILE A 31 -3.78 8.75 12.68
C ILE A 31 -3.54 7.54 13.60
N GLN A 32 -2.29 7.24 13.94
CA GLN A 32 -1.92 6.14 14.83
C GLN A 32 -2.55 6.29 16.22
N ILE A 33 -2.56 7.50 16.77
CA ILE A 33 -3.15 7.80 18.08
C ILE A 33 -4.67 7.65 18.00
N LEU A 34 -5.28 8.13 16.93
CA LEU A 34 -6.74 8.03 16.71
C LEU A 34 -7.18 6.57 16.56
N LEU A 35 -6.38 5.72 15.91
CA LEU A 35 -6.63 4.29 15.82
C LEU A 35 -6.48 3.59 17.17
N LEU A 36 -5.54 4.01 18.02
CA LEU A 36 -5.42 3.49 19.40
C LEU A 36 -6.66 3.85 20.23
N ILE A 37 -7.16 5.07 20.15
CA ILE A 37 -8.40 5.48 20.83
C ILE A 37 -9.58 4.65 20.33
N SER A 38 -9.68 4.44 19.02
CA SER A 38 -10.73 3.64 18.41
C SER A 38 -10.65 2.16 18.83
N SER A 39 -9.44 1.61 18.95
CA SER A 39 -9.25 0.24 19.44
C SER A 39 -9.60 0.07 20.92
N ALA A 40 -9.35 1.09 21.74
CA ALA A 40 -9.78 1.10 23.14
C ALA A 40 -11.32 1.06 23.27
N TYR A 41 -12.02 1.80 22.41
CA TYR A 41 -13.49 1.72 22.37
C TYR A 41 -13.98 0.34 21.91
N ALA A 42 -13.33 -0.24 20.89
CA ALA A 42 -13.65 -1.58 20.42
C ALA A 42 -13.45 -2.63 21.54
N ALA A 43 -12.35 -2.51 22.32
CA ALA A 43 -12.09 -3.36 23.47
C ALA A 43 -13.16 -3.19 24.57
N PHE A 44 -13.62 -1.97 24.82
CA PHE A 44 -14.73 -1.71 25.75
C PHE A 44 -16.02 -2.41 25.32
N ILE A 45 -16.38 -2.34 24.04
CA ILE A 45 -17.56 -3.07 23.51
C ILE A 45 -17.36 -4.58 23.62
N ALA A 46 -16.16 -5.08 23.33
CA ALA A 46 -15.82 -6.50 23.46
C ALA A 46 -15.99 -6.99 24.90
N TYR A 47 -15.54 -6.20 25.87
CA TYR A 47 -15.74 -6.49 27.29
C TYR A 47 -17.24 -6.52 27.67
N ARG A 48 -18.05 -5.61 27.17
CA ARG A 48 -19.52 -5.62 27.38
C ARG A 48 -20.22 -6.84 26.80
N VAL A 49 -19.67 -7.42 25.75
CA VAL A 49 -20.17 -8.65 25.12
C VAL A 49 -19.75 -9.91 25.91
N GLY A 50 -18.85 -9.74 26.89
CA GLY A 50 -18.39 -10.80 27.79
C GLY A 50 -17.07 -11.45 27.39
N LEU A 51 -16.29 -10.82 26.49
CA LEU A 51 -14.90 -11.21 26.21
C LEU A 51 -14.03 -10.80 27.39
N ARG A 52 -13.08 -11.65 27.74
CA ARG A 52 -12.09 -11.38 28.79
C ARG A 52 -10.81 -10.79 28.16
N TRP A 53 -9.95 -10.30 29.02
CA TRP A 53 -8.67 -9.74 28.57
C TRP A 53 -7.82 -10.76 27.79
N GLU A 54 -7.81 -12.00 28.25
CA GLU A 54 -7.09 -13.09 27.60
C GLU A 54 -7.58 -13.34 26.16
N ASP A 55 -8.89 -13.24 25.91
CA ASP A 55 -9.49 -13.40 24.57
C ASP A 55 -9.05 -12.26 23.65
N LEU A 56 -8.95 -11.03 24.18
CA LEU A 56 -8.47 -9.86 23.45
C LEU A 56 -6.98 -9.97 23.13
N GLU A 57 -6.17 -10.39 24.09
CA GLU A 57 -4.73 -10.60 23.94
C GLU A 57 -4.44 -11.67 22.88
N GLU A 58 -5.15 -12.81 22.93
CA GLU A 58 -5.03 -13.85 21.89
C GLU A 58 -5.40 -13.31 20.50
N GLY A 59 -6.50 -12.56 20.41
CA GLY A 59 -6.94 -11.93 19.18
C GLY A 59 -5.92 -10.94 18.61
N ILE A 60 -5.33 -10.09 19.43
CA ILE A 60 -4.29 -9.14 19.08
C ILE A 60 -3.04 -9.88 18.61
N THR A 61 -2.56 -10.85 19.38
CA THR A 61 -1.37 -11.65 19.06
C THR A 61 -1.52 -12.36 17.72
N LYS A 62 -2.67 -12.98 17.47
CA LYS A 62 -2.97 -13.63 16.20
C LYS A 62 -2.95 -12.65 15.02
N ARG A 63 -3.46 -11.44 15.19
CA ARG A 63 -3.43 -10.40 14.16
C ARG A 63 -2.04 -9.85 13.94
N LEU A 64 -1.26 -9.63 14.98
CA LEU A 64 0.13 -9.22 14.90
C LEU A 64 0.96 -10.27 14.15
N THR A 65 0.83 -11.55 14.49
CA THR A 65 1.52 -12.64 13.79
C THR A 65 1.19 -12.66 12.29
N THR A 66 -0.06 -12.39 11.92
CA THR A 66 -0.46 -12.27 10.51
C THR A 66 0.16 -11.05 9.81
N ALA A 67 0.41 -9.96 10.53
CA ALA A 67 1.02 -8.74 10.00
C ALA A 67 2.57 -8.79 10.00
N MET A 68 3.20 -9.71 10.72
CA MET A 68 4.66 -9.79 10.85
C MET A 68 5.42 -9.85 9.52
N PRO A 69 4.98 -10.62 8.50
CA PRO A 69 5.67 -10.63 7.20
C PRO A 69 5.76 -9.24 6.56
N ALA A 70 4.69 -8.44 6.62
CA ALA A 70 4.69 -7.08 6.10
C ALA A 70 5.64 -6.16 6.88
N ILE A 71 5.69 -6.30 8.21
CA ILE A 71 6.62 -5.56 9.07
C ILE A 71 8.07 -5.91 8.72
N PHE A 72 8.41 -7.19 8.56
CA PHE A 72 9.75 -7.61 8.17
C PHE A 72 10.16 -7.11 6.79
N ILE A 73 9.22 -7.07 5.83
CA ILE A 73 9.49 -6.49 4.50
C ILE A 73 9.86 -5.01 4.65
N ILE A 74 9.10 -4.23 5.41
CA ILE A 74 9.38 -2.80 5.63
C ILE A 74 10.75 -2.60 6.29
N LEU A 75 11.09 -3.39 7.30
CA LEU A 75 12.40 -3.35 7.95
C LEU A 75 13.54 -3.70 6.98
N ALA A 76 13.39 -4.79 6.22
CA ALA A 76 14.38 -5.20 5.22
C ALA A 76 14.60 -4.13 4.15
N VAL A 77 13.52 -3.52 3.66
CA VAL A 77 13.58 -2.40 2.71
C VAL A 77 14.32 -1.21 3.31
N GLY A 78 14.10 -0.86 4.57
CA GLY A 78 14.83 0.19 5.25
C GLY A 78 16.35 -0.06 5.25
N ILE A 79 16.77 -1.28 5.52
CA ILE A 79 18.18 -1.69 5.46
C ILE A 79 18.74 -1.59 4.03
N ILE A 80 18.00 -2.07 3.02
CA ILE A 80 18.41 -2.00 1.62
C ILE A 80 18.57 -0.55 1.18
N VAL A 81 17.58 0.30 1.43
CA VAL A 81 17.65 1.72 1.08
C VAL A 81 18.81 2.42 1.76
N GLY A 82 19.03 2.17 3.06
CA GLY A 82 20.19 2.67 3.77
C GLY A 82 21.51 2.25 3.11
N SER A 83 21.65 0.98 2.78
CA SER A 83 22.83 0.45 2.08
C SER A 83 23.03 1.09 0.68
N TRP A 84 21.97 1.30 -0.06
CA TRP A 84 22.01 1.97 -1.38
C TRP A 84 22.39 3.45 -1.30
N MET A 85 22.01 4.13 -0.23
CA MET A 85 22.45 5.51 0.02
C MET A 85 23.96 5.54 0.28
N PHE A 86 24.46 4.68 1.14
CA PHE A 86 25.90 4.63 1.46
C PHE A 86 26.77 4.16 0.29
N SER A 87 26.29 3.21 -0.51
CA SER A 87 27.02 2.70 -1.68
C SER A 87 27.03 3.64 -2.88
N GLY A 88 26.28 4.75 -2.83
CA GLY A 88 26.12 5.65 -3.96
C GLY A 88 25.16 5.14 -5.04
N THR A 89 24.49 4.01 -4.82
CA THR A 89 23.51 3.45 -5.78
C THR A 89 22.35 4.40 -6.03
N VAL A 90 21.76 5.00 -4.99
CA VAL A 90 20.67 5.98 -5.14
C VAL A 90 21.14 7.22 -5.90
N PRO A 91 22.27 7.87 -5.59
CA PRO A 91 22.81 8.95 -6.41
C PRO A 91 23.05 8.56 -7.87
N ALA A 92 23.57 7.37 -8.14
CA ALA A 92 23.76 6.86 -9.50
C ALA A 92 22.42 6.70 -10.24
N LEU A 93 21.42 6.10 -9.60
CA LEU A 93 20.07 5.97 -10.16
C LEU A 93 19.44 7.33 -10.48
N ILE A 94 19.64 8.32 -9.60
CA ILE A 94 19.17 9.69 -9.84
C ILE A 94 19.89 10.28 -11.07
N TYR A 95 21.21 10.20 -11.12
CA TYR A 95 22.00 10.74 -12.23
C TYR A 95 21.58 10.15 -13.58
N TYR A 96 21.50 8.83 -13.68
CA TYR A 96 21.05 8.18 -14.92
C TYR A 96 19.57 8.42 -15.19
N GLY A 97 18.73 8.43 -14.16
CA GLY A 97 17.31 8.74 -14.29
C GLY A 97 17.08 10.13 -14.89
N LEU A 98 17.79 11.15 -14.42
CA LEU A 98 17.71 12.50 -14.97
C LEU A 98 18.17 12.58 -16.43
N LYS A 99 19.06 11.69 -16.87
CA LYS A 99 19.55 11.64 -18.25
C LYS A 99 18.52 11.01 -19.22
N PHE A 100 17.71 10.08 -18.74
CA PHE A 100 16.78 9.30 -19.58
C PHE A 100 15.32 9.69 -19.40
N LEU A 101 14.93 10.24 -18.24
CA LEU A 101 13.55 10.59 -17.94
C LEU A 101 13.30 12.09 -18.20
N ASN A 102 12.28 12.38 -18.97
CA ASN A 102 11.85 13.74 -19.25
C ASN A 102 10.68 14.10 -18.30
N PRO A 103 10.64 15.34 -17.73
CA PRO A 103 9.55 15.78 -16.85
C PRO A 103 8.16 15.56 -17.42
N SER A 104 7.95 15.84 -18.72
CA SER A 104 6.63 15.78 -19.36
C SER A 104 5.98 14.41 -19.38
N TYR A 105 6.76 13.33 -19.38
CA TYR A 105 6.23 11.97 -19.33
C TYR A 105 6.76 11.15 -18.16
N PHE A 106 7.31 11.85 -17.17
CA PHE A 106 7.84 11.21 -15.97
C PHE A 106 6.79 10.36 -15.26
N LEU A 107 5.56 10.85 -15.09
CA LEU A 107 4.49 10.14 -14.36
C LEU A 107 4.13 8.81 -15.03
N VAL A 108 4.03 8.80 -16.37
CA VAL A 108 3.77 7.57 -17.13
C VAL A 108 4.96 6.61 -17.02
N SER A 109 6.18 7.12 -17.13
CA SER A 109 7.39 6.31 -16.98
C SER A 109 7.51 5.71 -15.58
N ALA A 110 7.20 6.48 -14.54
CA ALA A 110 7.19 6.04 -13.15
C ALA A 110 6.16 4.93 -12.91
N PHE A 111 4.96 5.07 -13.47
CA PHE A 111 3.95 4.01 -13.45
C PHE A 111 4.47 2.72 -14.09
N ILE A 112 5.02 2.81 -15.31
CA ILE A 112 5.49 1.63 -16.06
C ILE A 112 6.66 0.94 -15.34
N ILE A 113 7.65 1.70 -14.87
CA ILE A 113 8.80 1.15 -14.15
C ILE A 113 8.35 0.45 -12.87
N SER A 114 7.48 1.08 -12.10
CA SER A 114 6.92 0.48 -10.87
C SER A 114 6.09 -0.76 -11.17
N ALA A 115 5.30 -0.75 -12.26
CA ALA A 115 4.53 -1.90 -12.69
C ALA A 115 5.41 -3.10 -13.07
N ILE A 116 6.45 -2.89 -13.89
CA ILE A 116 7.40 -3.94 -14.29
C ILE A 116 8.11 -4.51 -13.06
N THR A 117 8.61 -3.63 -12.18
CA THR A 117 9.28 -4.06 -10.95
C THR A 117 8.34 -4.90 -10.08
N SER A 118 7.08 -4.50 -9.95
CA SER A 118 6.09 -5.18 -9.12
C SER A 118 5.65 -6.52 -9.73
N VAL A 119 5.50 -6.62 -11.06
CA VAL A 119 5.26 -7.91 -11.73
C VAL A 119 6.41 -8.88 -11.46
N ALA A 120 7.65 -8.40 -11.53
CA ALA A 120 8.84 -9.23 -11.33
C ALA A 120 9.03 -9.68 -9.88
N THR A 121 8.71 -8.83 -8.92
CA THR A 121 8.91 -9.12 -7.48
C THR A 121 7.69 -9.75 -6.82
N GLY A 122 6.50 -9.60 -7.40
CA GLY A 122 5.24 -10.08 -6.81
C GLY A 122 4.78 -9.30 -5.59
N THR A 123 5.23 -8.05 -5.41
CA THR A 123 4.83 -7.25 -4.26
C THR A 123 4.74 -5.75 -4.59
N ALA A 124 3.56 -5.15 -4.35
CA ALA A 124 3.36 -3.72 -4.49
C ALA A 124 4.19 -2.94 -3.46
N TRP A 125 4.22 -3.39 -2.22
CA TRP A 125 4.95 -2.72 -1.13
C TRP A 125 6.46 -2.73 -1.36
N GLY A 126 7.02 -3.88 -1.73
CA GLY A 126 8.44 -4.01 -2.04
C GLY A 126 8.86 -3.11 -3.21
N SER A 127 8.07 -3.09 -4.28
CA SER A 127 8.35 -2.28 -5.47
C SER A 127 8.22 -0.78 -5.21
N ALA A 128 7.16 -0.35 -4.51
CA ALA A 128 6.99 1.05 -4.13
C ALA A 128 8.10 1.52 -3.17
N SER A 129 8.56 0.66 -2.28
CA SER A 129 9.62 1.00 -1.31
C SER A 129 11.03 0.95 -1.89
N THR A 130 11.26 0.28 -3.00
CA THR A 130 12.59 0.19 -3.65
C THR A 130 12.68 1.11 -4.87
N ALA A 131 12.13 0.69 -6.01
CA ALA A 131 12.10 1.50 -7.22
C ALA A 131 11.37 2.84 -6.99
N GLY A 132 10.31 2.86 -6.17
CA GLY A 132 9.55 4.06 -5.87
C GLY A 132 10.37 5.12 -5.15
N ILE A 133 11.25 4.79 -4.22
CA ILE A 133 12.12 5.77 -3.53
C ILE A 133 13.08 6.42 -4.53
N ALA A 134 13.68 5.65 -5.44
CA ALA A 134 14.53 6.19 -6.48
C ALA A 134 13.74 7.14 -7.40
N LEU A 135 12.55 6.74 -7.83
CA LEU A 135 11.68 7.55 -8.69
C LEU A 135 11.21 8.84 -8.01
N ILE A 136 10.84 8.79 -6.71
CA ILE A 136 10.51 10.01 -5.94
C ILE A 136 11.71 10.96 -5.86
N SER A 137 12.90 10.42 -5.67
CA SER A 137 14.11 11.25 -5.63
C SER A 137 14.39 11.93 -6.98
N ILE A 138 14.12 11.22 -8.08
CA ILE A 138 14.23 11.77 -9.45
C ILE A 138 13.13 12.83 -9.68
N SER A 139 11.88 12.58 -9.26
CA SER A 139 10.77 13.52 -9.44
C SER A 139 11.05 14.89 -8.81
N ASN A 140 11.64 14.87 -7.61
CA ASN A 140 12.03 16.10 -6.91
C ASN A 140 13.06 16.92 -7.71
N GLN A 141 14.01 16.26 -8.36
CA GLN A 141 15.03 16.93 -9.20
C GLN A 141 14.46 17.43 -10.53
N LEU A 142 13.46 16.73 -11.07
CA LEU A 142 12.77 17.14 -12.31
C LEU A 142 11.71 18.23 -12.07
N GLY A 143 11.45 18.63 -10.82
CA GLY A 143 10.41 19.59 -10.46
C GLY A 143 8.97 19.05 -10.57
N VAL A 144 8.82 17.72 -10.66
CA VAL A 144 7.50 17.07 -10.68
C VAL A 144 6.95 16.98 -9.26
N ALA A 145 5.69 17.36 -9.07
CA ALA A 145 5.05 17.36 -7.76
C ALA A 145 5.12 15.98 -7.08
N PRO A 146 5.69 15.88 -5.86
CA PRO A 146 5.92 14.59 -5.20
C PRO A 146 4.66 13.77 -4.99
N GLY A 147 3.51 14.42 -4.73
CA GLY A 147 2.24 13.75 -4.56
C GLY A 147 1.74 13.05 -5.83
N MET A 148 1.91 13.69 -7.00
CA MET A 148 1.57 13.09 -8.30
C MET A 148 2.52 11.93 -8.63
N ALA A 149 3.82 12.13 -8.40
CA ALA A 149 4.83 11.08 -8.59
C ALA A 149 4.53 9.87 -7.71
N ALA A 150 4.26 10.07 -6.42
CA ALA A 150 3.86 9.00 -5.50
C ALA A 150 2.60 8.27 -5.97
N GLY A 151 1.59 9.01 -6.43
CA GLY A 151 0.36 8.43 -6.97
C GLY A 151 0.62 7.52 -8.17
N ALA A 152 1.43 7.96 -9.15
CA ALA A 152 1.78 7.18 -10.33
C ALA A 152 2.60 5.92 -9.98
N ILE A 153 3.57 6.05 -9.06
CA ILE A 153 4.40 4.95 -8.57
C ILE A 153 3.56 3.89 -7.87
N ILE A 154 2.69 4.30 -6.94
CA ILE A 154 1.84 3.39 -6.19
C ILE A 154 0.84 2.71 -7.11
N ALA A 155 0.22 3.45 -8.03
CA ALA A 155 -0.71 2.89 -9.01
C ALA A 155 -0.02 1.82 -9.89
N GLY A 156 1.20 2.08 -10.36
CA GLY A 156 2.01 1.13 -11.11
C GLY A 156 2.37 -0.11 -10.29
N ALA A 157 2.82 0.09 -9.05
CA ALA A 157 3.18 -1.01 -8.15
C ALA A 157 1.96 -1.92 -7.84
N VAL A 158 0.80 -1.35 -7.58
CA VAL A 158 -0.45 -2.11 -7.34
C VAL A 158 -0.91 -2.82 -8.62
N PHE A 159 -0.80 -2.17 -9.77
CA PHE A 159 -1.10 -2.82 -11.07
C PHE A 159 -0.22 -4.05 -11.28
N GLY A 160 1.10 -3.91 -11.10
CA GLY A 160 2.05 -5.00 -11.29
C GLY A 160 1.82 -6.17 -10.32
N ASP A 161 1.53 -5.87 -9.05
CA ASP A 161 1.19 -6.87 -8.04
C ASP A 161 -0.02 -7.72 -8.46
N LYS A 162 -1.08 -7.06 -8.92
CA LYS A 162 -2.29 -7.74 -9.43
C LYS A 162 -2.02 -8.65 -10.63
N MET A 163 -1.07 -8.30 -11.47
CA MET A 163 -0.72 -9.05 -12.69
C MET A 163 0.35 -10.12 -12.44
N SER A 164 0.97 -10.15 -11.26
CA SER A 164 2.06 -11.07 -10.95
C SER A 164 1.53 -12.41 -10.44
N PRO A 165 1.98 -13.53 -11.01
CA PRO A 165 1.72 -14.86 -10.43
C PRO A 165 2.52 -15.11 -9.15
N LEU A 166 3.49 -14.27 -8.82
CA LEU A 166 4.28 -14.34 -7.60
C LEU A 166 3.63 -13.59 -6.43
N SER A 167 2.58 -12.79 -6.70
CA SER A 167 1.88 -12.01 -5.67
C SER A 167 1.14 -12.91 -4.69
N ASP A 168 1.35 -12.67 -3.41
CA ASP A 168 0.67 -13.35 -2.31
C ASP A 168 -0.85 -13.06 -2.32
N THR A 169 -1.24 -11.81 -2.59
CA THR A 169 -2.64 -11.40 -2.64
C THR A 169 -3.39 -12.05 -3.81
N THR A 170 -2.76 -12.12 -4.98
CA THR A 170 -3.31 -12.76 -6.18
C THR A 170 -3.41 -14.27 -6.00
N ASN A 171 -2.39 -14.89 -5.41
CA ASN A 171 -2.40 -16.32 -5.07
C ASN A 171 -3.48 -16.65 -4.05
N LEU A 172 -3.60 -15.84 -2.98
CA LEU A 172 -4.62 -16.05 -1.96
C LEU A 172 -6.04 -15.96 -2.55
N ALA A 173 -6.30 -14.99 -3.42
CA ALA A 173 -7.60 -14.85 -4.08
C ALA A 173 -7.93 -16.08 -4.95
N ALA A 174 -6.96 -16.55 -5.73
CA ALA A 174 -7.10 -17.75 -6.55
C ALA A 174 -7.36 -19.02 -5.71
N LEU A 175 -6.65 -19.16 -4.58
CA LEU A 175 -6.83 -20.29 -3.65
C LEU A 175 -8.22 -20.30 -3.00
N VAL A 176 -8.70 -19.16 -2.51
CA VAL A 176 -10.01 -19.04 -1.85
C VAL A 176 -11.15 -19.32 -2.83
N THR A 177 -11.01 -18.87 -4.07
CA THR A 177 -12.00 -19.09 -5.13
C THR A 177 -11.85 -20.43 -5.84
N LYS A 178 -10.80 -21.22 -5.50
CA LYS A 178 -10.49 -22.53 -6.12
C LYS A 178 -10.31 -22.43 -7.65
N VAL A 179 -9.76 -21.34 -8.13
CA VAL A 179 -9.50 -21.08 -9.55
C VAL A 179 -8.00 -21.16 -9.82
N ASN A 180 -7.60 -21.58 -11.02
CA ASN A 180 -6.21 -21.51 -11.43
C ASN A 180 -5.72 -20.07 -11.46
N ILE A 181 -4.51 -19.80 -10.95
CA ILE A 181 -3.96 -18.45 -10.83
C ILE A 181 -3.88 -17.71 -12.17
N PHE A 182 -3.48 -18.38 -13.25
CA PHE A 182 -3.41 -17.73 -14.56
C PHE A 182 -4.81 -17.41 -15.12
N ALA A 183 -5.81 -18.25 -14.84
CA ALA A 183 -7.20 -17.97 -15.20
C ALA A 183 -7.72 -16.76 -14.40
N HIS A 184 -7.37 -16.66 -13.12
CA HIS A 184 -7.70 -15.52 -12.27
C HIS A 184 -7.06 -14.22 -12.79
N ILE A 185 -5.74 -14.23 -13.08
CA ILE A 185 -5.04 -13.07 -13.65
C ILE A 185 -5.66 -12.67 -14.98
N LYS A 186 -5.93 -13.61 -15.89
CA LYS A 186 -6.56 -13.35 -17.17
C LYS A 186 -7.94 -12.69 -17.02
N SER A 187 -8.72 -13.12 -16.04
CA SER A 187 -9.99 -12.49 -15.71
C SER A 187 -9.82 -11.04 -15.22
N MET A 188 -8.85 -10.79 -14.35
CA MET A 188 -8.55 -9.44 -13.86
C MET A 188 -8.04 -8.49 -14.96
N MET A 189 -7.31 -9.00 -15.95
CA MET A 189 -6.78 -8.20 -17.07
C MET A 189 -7.88 -7.42 -17.79
N SER A 190 -9.07 -7.98 -17.90
CA SER A 190 -10.22 -7.34 -18.61
C SER A 190 -10.67 -6.02 -17.97
N THR A 191 -10.44 -5.86 -16.67
CA THR A 191 -10.78 -4.62 -15.94
C THR A 191 -9.54 -3.78 -15.64
N THR A 192 -8.45 -4.43 -15.26
CA THR A 192 -7.25 -3.74 -14.78
C THR A 192 -6.47 -3.07 -15.92
N ILE A 193 -6.39 -3.70 -17.12
CA ILE A 193 -5.70 -3.09 -18.26
C ILE A 193 -6.41 -1.82 -18.76
N PRO A 194 -7.74 -1.84 -19.02
CA PRO A 194 -8.43 -0.61 -19.41
C PRO A 194 -8.31 0.50 -18.37
N ALA A 195 -8.45 0.18 -17.09
CA ALA A 195 -8.26 1.15 -16.00
C ALA A 195 -6.85 1.75 -16.00
N SER A 196 -5.82 0.93 -16.23
CA SER A 196 -4.43 1.38 -16.29
C SER A 196 -4.15 2.26 -17.50
N ILE A 197 -4.74 1.96 -18.65
CA ILE A 197 -4.63 2.80 -19.86
C ILE A 197 -5.25 4.17 -19.59
N ILE A 198 -6.44 4.21 -19.01
CA ILE A 198 -7.09 5.48 -18.63
C ILE A 198 -6.22 6.24 -17.62
N GLY A 199 -5.68 5.54 -16.60
CA GLY A 199 -4.77 6.12 -15.63
C GLY A 199 -3.51 6.72 -16.28
N MET A 200 -2.88 5.99 -17.21
CA MET A 200 -1.71 6.49 -17.93
C MET A 200 -2.02 7.73 -18.79
N ILE A 201 -3.19 7.78 -19.41
CA ILE A 201 -3.65 8.96 -20.14
C ILE A 201 -3.80 10.15 -19.18
N VAL A 202 -4.42 9.95 -18.02
CA VAL A 202 -4.54 11.00 -16.99
C VAL A 202 -3.16 11.46 -16.52
N TRP A 203 -2.23 10.52 -16.23
CA TRP A 203 -0.86 10.86 -15.82
C TRP A 203 -0.07 11.60 -16.91
N PHE A 204 -0.31 11.26 -18.18
CA PHE A 204 0.31 11.96 -19.29
C PHE A 204 -0.11 13.44 -19.33
N PHE A 205 -1.41 13.71 -19.28
CA PHE A 205 -1.91 15.10 -19.28
C PHE A 205 -1.59 15.86 -17.99
N ALA A 206 -1.49 15.17 -16.86
CA ALA A 206 -1.09 15.79 -15.60
C ALA A 206 0.42 16.11 -15.52
N GLY A 207 1.24 15.49 -16.38
CA GLY A 207 2.67 15.75 -16.46
C GLY A 207 3.09 16.80 -17.48
N LEU A 208 2.17 17.26 -18.33
CA LEU A 208 2.40 18.34 -19.28
C LEU A 208 2.26 19.72 -18.62
#